data_5acdf517c842922d1fc32eaaa6e91637
#
_entry.id   5acdf517c842922d1fc32eaaa6e91637
#
_cell.length_a   1.000
_cell.length_b   1.000
_cell.length_c   1.000
_cell.angle_alpha   90.00
_cell.angle_beta   90.00
_cell.angle_gamma   90.00
#
_symmetry.space_group_name_H-M   'P 1'
#
loop_
_entity.id
_entity.type
_entity.pdbx_description
1 polymer ?
#
loop_
_entity_poly.entity_id
_entity_poly.type
_entity_poly.pdbx_seq_one_letter_code
_entity_poly.pdbx_strand_id
1 'polypeptide(L)'
;KKILYKDKNNKNVAPNSGSLIVMDIENGEILCSVSSPGFDPNIFSNELGTIEWNNLKKNTRSPFLNRSMSGVYPPGSTIKMAVALAALESGLIDYKTKFFCSGSRKLGTSEFHCWADDGHGQLNLLEAIEQSCDVYFYELGLKVGIKRISMMMKKLGLGQYYNLEIDDKAKGVVPDKEWKLKRDGSRWSLGETLNASIGQGYILTTPLQLVTMVSRIASNGFKITPTFKIGKNKNGFESLGINNQHLDYIKKAMERVITGKKGTAKNSKIGSKNFEMAGKTGTVQVVRISKAEREEGVVKNEDREWKKRDHALFVGYAPAHNPKYAISVVVEHGGSGSSVAAPIARDVFKHLFDLKQTGI
;
A
#
# COMPACT_ATOMS: atom_id res chain seq x y z
N LYS A 1 -17.69 5.64 -13.67
CA LYS A 1 -16.89 6.71 -14.34
C LYS A 1 -15.52 6.13 -14.71
N LYS A 2 -15.14 6.15 -15.99
CA LYS A 2 -13.77 5.84 -16.38
C LYS A 2 -12.87 6.93 -15.82
N ILE A 3 -11.93 6.55 -14.94
CA ILE A 3 -10.88 7.46 -14.51
C ILE A 3 -9.90 7.54 -15.68
N LEU A 4 -9.79 8.71 -16.27
CA LEU A 4 -8.96 8.96 -17.43
C LEU A 4 -7.74 9.77 -16.97
N TYR A 5 -6.55 9.35 -17.37
CA TYR A 5 -5.35 10.16 -17.26
C TYR A 5 -5.15 10.98 -18.50
N LYS A 6 -4.46 12.07 -18.36
CA LYS A 6 -3.91 12.80 -19.50
C LYS A 6 -2.50 12.30 -19.76
N ASP A 7 -2.24 11.82 -20.97
CA ASP A 7 -0.89 11.57 -21.44
C ASP A 7 -0.16 12.88 -21.79
N LYS A 8 1.10 12.77 -22.20
CA LYS A 8 1.90 13.93 -22.63
C LYS A 8 1.29 14.74 -23.79
N ASN A 9 0.33 14.19 -24.51
CA ASN A 9 -0.39 14.84 -25.60
C ASN A 9 -1.77 15.35 -25.16
N ASN A 10 -2.02 15.46 -23.85
CA ASN A 10 -3.30 15.87 -23.24
C ASN A 10 -4.50 14.98 -23.61
N LYS A 11 -4.24 13.76 -24.12
CA LYS A 11 -5.27 12.76 -24.42
C LYS A 11 -5.64 11.98 -23.16
N ASN A 12 -6.94 11.79 -22.96
CA ASN A 12 -7.44 10.97 -21.89
C ASN A 12 -7.09 9.49 -22.11
N VAL A 13 -6.26 8.94 -21.25
CA VAL A 13 -5.86 7.52 -21.26
C VAL A 13 -6.45 6.84 -20.04
N ALA A 14 -7.18 5.74 -20.23
CA ALA A 14 -7.64 4.95 -19.10
C ALA A 14 -6.45 4.32 -18.36
N PRO A 15 -6.48 4.25 -17.02
CA PRO A 15 -5.51 3.45 -16.28
C PRO A 15 -5.57 2.02 -16.78
N ASN A 16 -4.43 1.50 -17.09
CA ASN A 16 -4.39 0.35 -17.96
C ASN A 16 -4.46 -0.97 -17.19
N SER A 17 -4.04 -0.97 -15.91
CA SER A 17 -4.06 -2.14 -15.06
C SER A 17 -4.08 -1.73 -13.59
N GLY A 18 -4.80 -2.47 -12.78
CA GLY A 18 -4.86 -2.19 -11.36
C GLY A 18 -5.85 -3.06 -10.63
N SER A 19 -5.95 -2.86 -9.33
CA SER A 19 -6.91 -3.54 -8.47
C SER A 19 -7.43 -2.63 -7.38
N LEU A 20 -8.61 -2.98 -6.89
CA LEU A 20 -9.24 -2.34 -5.75
C LEU A 20 -9.93 -3.42 -4.91
N ILE A 21 -9.74 -3.36 -3.60
CA ILE A 21 -10.46 -4.19 -2.64
C ILE A 21 -11.05 -3.30 -1.58
N VAL A 22 -12.31 -3.53 -1.25
CA VAL A 22 -12.99 -2.96 -0.08
C VAL A 22 -13.38 -4.08 0.85
N MET A 23 -13.09 -3.91 2.14
CA MET A 23 -13.38 -4.86 3.20
C MET A 23 -14.16 -4.18 4.32
N ASP A 24 -15.18 -4.85 4.83
CA ASP A 24 -15.83 -4.50 6.08
C ASP A 24 -14.88 -4.83 7.25
N ILE A 25 -14.59 -3.84 8.09
CA ILE A 25 -13.63 -4.00 9.19
C ILE A 25 -14.22 -4.81 10.35
N GLU A 26 -15.53 -4.80 10.51
CA GLU A 26 -16.20 -5.47 11.63
C GLU A 26 -16.18 -7.00 11.48
N ASN A 27 -16.39 -7.49 10.26
CA ASN A 27 -16.56 -8.92 10.02
C ASN A 27 -15.56 -9.53 9.02
N GLY A 28 -14.72 -8.70 8.37
CA GLY A 28 -13.72 -9.13 7.39
C GLY A 28 -14.31 -9.50 6.02
N GLU A 29 -15.58 -9.18 5.76
CA GLU A 29 -16.23 -9.48 4.49
C GLU A 29 -15.68 -8.58 3.38
N ILE A 30 -15.33 -9.19 2.26
CA ILE A 30 -14.86 -8.49 1.06
C ILE A 30 -16.09 -8.00 0.30
N LEU A 31 -16.37 -6.70 0.41
CA LEU A 31 -17.53 -6.05 -0.22
C LEU A 31 -17.30 -5.78 -1.70
N CYS A 32 -16.06 -5.57 -2.09
CA CYS A 32 -15.69 -5.30 -3.47
C CYS A 32 -14.28 -5.82 -3.76
N SER A 33 -14.12 -6.52 -4.88
CA SER A 33 -12.83 -6.98 -5.39
C SER A 33 -12.78 -6.79 -6.89
N VAL A 34 -11.94 -5.86 -7.34
CA VAL A 34 -11.82 -5.49 -8.76
C VAL A 34 -10.40 -5.74 -9.24
N SER A 35 -10.29 -6.38 -10.39
CA SER A 35 -9.05 -6.52 -11.16
C SER A 35 -9.26 -5.98 -12.58
N SER A 36 -8.40 -5.07 -13.01
CA SER A 36 -8.44 -4.46 -14.35
C SER A 36 -7.09 -4.63 -15.07
N PRO A 37 -7.09 -4.90 -16.40
CA PRO A 37 -8.25 -5.27 -17.20
C PRO A 37 -8.80 -6.63 -16.79
N GLY A 38 -10.11 -6.80 -16.96
CA GLY A 38 -10.77 -8.10 -16.89
C GLY A 38 -10.98 -8.66 -18.30
N PHE A 39 -11.69 -9.76 -18.35
CA PHE A 39 -12.20 -10.39 -19.58
C PHE A 39 -13.68 -10.74 -19.39
N ASP A 40 -14.39 -10.92 -20.49
CA ASP A 40 -15.76 -11.41 -20.46
C ASP A 40 -15.75 -12.94 -20.25
N PRO A 41 -16.25 -13.49 -19.13
CA PRO A 41 -16.28 -14.92 -18.90
C PRO A 41 -17.18 -15.67 -19.88
N ASN A 42 -18.15 -15.00 -20.52
CA ASN A 42 -19.04 -15.63 -21.49
C ASN A 42 -18.31 -16.09 -22.77
N ILE A 43 -17.11 -15.57 -23.04
CA ILE A 43 -16.29 -16.07 -24.15
C ILE A 43 -15.97 -17.56 -24.06
N PHE A 44 -15.99 -18.13 -22.83
CA PHE A 44 -15.76 -19.57 -22.62
C PHE A 44 -17.02 -20.40 -22.73
N SER A 45 -18.21 -19.78 -22.78
CA SER A 45 -19.50 -20.49 -22.93
C SER A 45 -19.79 -20.85 -24.39
N ASN A 46 -19.15 -20.18 -25.33
CA ASN A 46 -19.19 -20.46 -26.76
C ASN A 46 -17.87 -21.09 -27.19
N GLU A 47 -17.80 -21.66 -28.38
CA GLU A 47 -16.51 -22.11 -28.94
C GLU A 47 -15.56 -20.90 -29.05
N LEU A 48 -14.59 -20.85 -28.12
CA LEU A 48 -13.58 -19.81 -28.10
C LEU A 48 -12.72 -19.92 -29.35
N GLY A 49 -12.81 -18.97 -30.26
CA GLY A 49 -11.99 -18.93 -31.45
C GLY A 49 -10.49 -18.81 -31.11
N THR A 50 -9.67 -19.56 -31.84
CA THR A 50 -8.20 -19.54 -31.64
C THR A 50 -7.62 -18.11 -31.68
N ILE A 51 -8.22 -17.22 -32.47
CA ILE A 51 -7.79 -15.81 -32.60
C ILE A 51 -8.08 -15.05 -31.30
N GLU A 52 -9.28 -15.18 -30.74
CA GLU A 52 -9.67 -14.49 -29.50
C GLU A 52 -8.84 -14.98 -28.31
N TRP A 53 -8.65 -16.30 -28.19
CA TRP A 53 -7.77 -16.89 -27.20
C TRP A 53 -6.34 -16.35 -27.28
N ASN A 54 -5.76 -16.31 -28.49
CA ASN A 54 -4.42 -15.79 -28.71
C ASN A 54 -4.32 -14.30 -28.38
N ASN A 55 -5.35 -13.51 -28.71
CA ASN A 55 -5.38 -12.08 -28.36
C ASN A 55 -5.40 -11.86 -26.83
N LEU A 56 -6.18 -12.65 -26.10
CA LEU A 56 -6.21 -12.58 -24.63
C LEU A 56 -4.88 -13.03 -24.02
N LYS A 57 -4.29 -14.13 -24.49
CA LYS A 57 -2.98 -14.62 -24.03
C LYS A 57 -1.83 -13.67 -24.30
N LYS A 58 -1.82 -13.04 -25.48
CA LYS A 58 -0.77 -12.09 -25.91
C LYS A 58 -0.98 -10.69 -25.36
N ASN A 59 -2.10 -10.43 -24.67
CA ASN A 59 -2.36 -9.13 -24.08
C ASN A 59 -1.32 -8.81 -23.01
N THR A 60 -0.47 -7.81 -23.26
CA THR A 60 0.62 -7.40 -22.36
C THR A 60 0.15 -6.92 -21.00
N ARG A 61 -1.16 -6.69 -20.81
CA ARG A 61 -1.80 -6.29 -19.56
C ARG A 61 -2.39 -7.48 -18.78
N SER A 62 -2.17 -8.71 -19.24
CA SER A 62 -2.53 -9.95 -18.54
C SER A 62 -3.94 -9.93 -17.94
N PRO A 63 -5.02 -9.94 -18.77
CA PRO A 63 -6.40 -9.84 -18.27
C PRO A 63 -6.83 -11.02 -17.40
N PHE A 64 -6.16 -12.16 -17.49
CA PHE A 64 -6.40 -13.33 -16.65
C PHE A 64 -5.81 -13.23 -15.25
N LEU A 65 -4.88 -12.27 -15.01
CA LEU A 65 -4.31 -12.08 -13.68
C LEU A 65 -5.34 -11.45 -12.75
N ASN A 66 -5.73 -12.17 -11.71
CA ASN A 66 -6.51 -11.62 -10.62
C ASN A 66 -5.59 -10.73 -9.73
N ARG A 67 -5.45 -9.47 -10.10
CA ARG A 67 -4.54 -8.54 -9.43
C ARG A 67 -4.86 -8.31 -7.97
N SER A 68 -6.12 -8.43 -7.60
CA SER A 68 -6.54 -8.21 -6.22
C SER A 68 -6.03 -9.30 -5.27
N MET A 69 -5.94 -10.55 -5.75
CA MET A 69 -5.59 -11.71 -4.95
C MET A 69 -4.18 -12.23 -5.23
N SER A 70 -3.77 -12.23 -6.51
CA SER A 70 -2.52 -12.83 -6.99
C SER A 70 -1.49 -11.83 -7.51
N GLY A 71 -1.88 -10.59 -7.76
CA GLY A 71 -0.92 -9.53 -8.07
C GLY A 71 -0.01 -9.26 -6.88
N VAL A 72 1.31 -9.34 -7.08
CA VAL A 72 2.32 -9.10 -6.04
C VAL A 72 3.13 -7.87 -6.38
N TYR A 73 3.14 -6.91 -5.46
CA TYR A 73 3.77 -5.61 -5.65
C TYR A 73 4.65 -5.26 -4.45
N PRO A 74 5.77 -4.56 -4.66
CA PRO A 74 6.41 -3.89 -3.54
C PRO A 74 5.41 -2.91 -2.93
N PRO A 75 5.19 -2.93 -1.61
CA PRO A 75 4.15 -2.09 -1.00
C PRO A 75 4.53 -0.60 -0.90
N GLY A 76 5.81 -0.28 -1.02
CA GLY A 76 6.31 1.07 -0.83
C GLY A 76 5.90 1.64 0.53
N SER A 77 5.68 2.93 0.57
CA SER A 77 5.33 3.66 1.80
C SER A 77 4.03 3.22 2.49
N THR A 78 3.22 2.35 1.87
CA THR A 78 1.99 1.85 2.51
C THR A 78 2.25 0.96 3.73
N ILE A 79 3.48 0.42 3.89
CA ILE A 79 3.82 -0.39 5.07
C ILE A 79 4.49 0.39 6.19
N LYS A 80 4.70 1.69 6.04
CA LYS A 80 5.36 2.52 7.05
C LYS A 80 4.65 2.47 8.40
N MET A 81 3.34 2.26 8.44
CA MET A 81 2.60 2.04 9.68
C MET A 81 3.07 0.77 10.41
N ALA A 82 3.33 -0.32 9.69
CA ALA A 82 3.85 -1.55 10.29
C ALA A 82 5.27 -1.36 10.86
N VAL A 83 6.13 -0.62 10.16
CA VAL A 83 7.48 -0.27 10.65
C VAL A 83 7.40 0.62 11.89
N ALA A 84 6.50 1.61 11.88
CA ALA A 84 6.25 2.50 13.02
C ALA A 84 5.75 1.74 14.25
N LEU A 85 4.78 0.84 14.08
CA LEU A 85 4.29 -0.02 15.16
C LEU A 85 5.39 -0.94 15.69
N ALA A 86 6.22 -1.53 14.83
CA ALA A 86 7.36 -2.34 15.27
C ALA A 86 8.34 -1.54 16.16
N ALA A 87 8.53 -0.26 15.85
CA ALA A 87 9.39 0.63 16.62
C ALA A 87 8.79 1.01 17.97
N LEU A 88 7.52 1.42 18.00
CA LEU A 88 6.81 1.78 19.22
C LEU A 88 6.67 0.58 20.17
N GLU A 89 6.22 -0.58 19.66
CA GLU A 89 6.06 -1.81 20.43
C GLU A 89 7.40 -2.34 21.01
N SER A 90 8.51 -2.00 20.38
CA SER A 90 9.84 -2.39 20.91
C SER A 90 10.39 -1.44 21.98
N GLY A 91 9.73 -0.29 22.23
CA GLY A 91 10.21 0.74 23.15
C GLY A 91 11.49 1.45 22.69
N LEU A 92 11.94 1.24 21.44
CA LEU A 92 13.16 1.86 20.90
C LEU A 92 12.98 3.32 20.53
N ILE A 93 11.74 3.74 20.37
CA ILE A 93 11.32 5.14 20.18
C ILE A 93 10.05 5.43 21.00
N ASP A 94 9.81 6.70 21.20
CA ASP A 94 8.57 7.25 21.72
C ASP A 94 7.93 8.24 20.73
N TYR A 95 6.81 8.83 21.09
CA TYR A 95 6.10 9.81 20.25
C TYR A 95 6.86 11.14 20.05
N LYS A 96 7.86 11.42 20.90
CA LYS A 96 8.69 12.63 20.86
C LYS A 96 9.99 12.45 20.05
N THR A 97 10.34 11.19 19.74
CA THR A 97 11.56 10.86 19.00
C THR A 97 11.57 11.54 17.64
N LYS A 98 12.61 12.34 17.38
CA LYS A 98 12.78 13.09 16.15
C LYS A 98 14.03 12.63 15.40
N PHE A 99 13.94 12.64 14.07
CA PHE A 99 15.10 12.51 13.17
C PHE A 99 15.12 13.66 12.18
N PHE A 100 16.32 14.02 11.73
CA PHE A 100 16.52 15.06 10.73
C PHE A 100 16.61 14.42 9.33
N CYS A 101 15.86 14.96 8.39
CA CYS A 101 15.87 14.57 6.98
C CYS A 101 16.50 15.69 6.14
N SER A 102 17.70 15.43 5.63
CA SER A 102 18.44 16.34 4.72
C SER A 102 18.21 16.02 3.24
N GLY A 103 17.23 15.16 2.89
CA GLY A 103 17.02 14.68 1.52
C GLY A 103 17.64 13.31 1.24
N SER A 104 18.65 12.88 1.99
CA SER A 104 19.26 11.57 1.85
C SER A 104 19.86 11.03 3.15
N ARG A 105 20.23 9.75 3.11
CA ARG A 105 20.95 9.03 4.19
C ARG A 105 22.11 8.22 3.61
N LYS A 106 23.33 8.53 4.03
CA LYS A 106 24.52 7.76 3.63
C LYS A 106 24.71 6.54 4.54
N LEU A 107 25.02 5.41 3.93
CA LEU A 107 25.40 4.16 4.62
C LEU A 107 26.60 3.55 3.90
N GLY A 108 27.79 3.67 4.47
CA GLY A 108 29.04 3.37 3.77
C GLY A 108 29.19 4.22 2.52
N THR A 109 29.44 3.58 1.38
CA THR A 109 29.55 4.23 0.06
C THR A 109 28.21 4.43 -0.64
N SER A 110 27.12 3.88 -0.09
CA SER A 110 25.78 3.98 -0.68
C SER A 110 25.00 5.15 -0.10
N GLU A 111 24.18 5.79 -0.94
CA GLU A 111 23.30 6.87 -0.56
C GLU A 111 21.84 6.48 -0.82
N PHE A 112 20.98 6.68 0.18
CA PHE A 112 19.56 6.37 0.18
C PHE A 112 18.78 7.66 0.21
N HIS A 113 18.07 7.96 -0.88
CA HIS A 113 17.39 9.24 -1.05
C HIS A 113 15.98 9.24 -0.46
N CYS A 114 15.56 10.40 0.02
CA CYS A 114 14.15 10.70 0.25
C CYS A 114 13.49 11.10 -1.08
N TRP A 115 12.17 11.06 -1.12
CA TRP A 115 11.43 11.58 -2.26
C TRP A 115 11.45 13.12 -2.34
N ALA A 116 11.72 13.80 -1.21
CA ALA A 116 11.95 15.25 -1.13
C ALA A 116 13.45 15.49 -1.18
N ASP A 117 13.95 16.02 -2.27
CA ASP A 117 15.39 16.23 -2.50
C ASP A 117 16.00 17.22 -1.51
N ASP A 118 15.28 18.31 -1.16
CA ASP A 118 15.69 19.30 -0.16
C ASP A 118 15.50 18.80 1.29
N GLY A 119 14.94 17.59 1.46
CA GLY A 119 14.63 17.01 2.75
C GLY A 119 13.37 17.60 3.41
N HIS A 120 13.06 17.08 4.60
CA HIS A 120 11.88 17.48 5.37
C HIS A 120 12.25 18.26 6.65
N GLY A 121 13.55 18.40 6.94
CA GLY A 121 14.02 18.93 8.21
C GLY A 121 13.78 17.97 9.39
N GLN A 122 13.61 18.51 10.57
CA GLN A 122 13.38 17.73 11.78
C GLN A 122 11.91 17.31 11.90
N LEU A 123 11.66 16.00 11.98
CA LEU A 123 10.33 15.39 12.05
C LEU A 123 10.20 14.46 13.25
N ASN A 124 9.03 14.41 13.88
CA ASN A 124 8.59 13.30 14.71
C ASN A 124 7.88 12.21 13.86
N LEU A 125 7.51 11.09 14.48
CA LEU A 125 6.89 9.96 13.77
C LEU A 125 5.56 10.32 13.07
N LEU A 126 4.73 11.15 13.70
CA LEU A 126 3.44 11.58 13.14
C LEU A 126 3.66 12.39 11.85
N GLU A 127 4.56 13.37 11.91
CA GLU A 127 4.93 14.22 10.77
C GLU A 127 5.61 13.39 9.65
N ALA A 128 6.41 12.39 10.02
CA ALA A 128 7.08 11.51 9.08
C ALA A 128 6.09 10.61 8.31
N ILE A 129 5.01 10.14 8.95
CA ILE A 129 3.93 9.41 8.28
C ILE A 129 3.10 10.36 7.41
N GLU A 130 2.71 11.53 7.92
CA GLU A 130 1.97 12.56 7.19
C GLU A 130 2.64 12.93 5.86
N GLN A 131 3.94 13.19 5.92
CA GLN A 131 4.76 13.62 4.78
C GLN A 131 5.45 12.46 4.06
N SER A 132 5.29 11.24 4.56
CA SER A 132 5.93 10.04 3.98
C SER A 132 7.45 10.12 3.88
N CYS A 133 8.14 10.69 4.86
CA CYS A 133 9.60 10.88 4.86
C CYS A 133 10.34 9.55 4.85
N ASP A 134 11.15 9.28 3.81
CA ASP A 134 11.90 8.02 3.71
C ASP A 134 13.09 8.01 4.68
N VAL A 135 13.81 9.12 4.82
CA VAL A 135 14.97 9.21 5.73
C VAL A 135 14.58 8.92 7.17
N TYR A 136 13.45 9.43 7.65
CA TYR A 136 12.94 9.08 8.98
C TYR A 136 12.79 7.55 9.14
N PHE A 137 12.24 6.89 8.13
CA PHE A 137 12.02 5.44 8.14
C PHE A 137 13.31 4.64 7.94
N TYR A 138 14.34 5.18 7.27
CA TYR A 138 15.67 4.59 7.25
C TYR A 138 16.29 4.55 8.65
N GLU A 139 16.27 5.68 9.38
CA GLU A 139 16.77 5.74 10.76
C GLU A 139 15.98 4.80 11.68
N LEU A 140 14.67 4.78 11.51
CA LEU A 140 13.79 3.89 12.25
C LEU A 140 14.12 2.42 11.98
N GLY A 141 14.31 2.05 10.71
CA GLY A 141 14.68 0.71 10.28
C GLY A 141 16.01 0.23 10.87
N LEU A 142 17.00 1.11 10.91
CA LEU A 142 18.32 0.80 11.55
C LEU A 142 18.17 0.55 13.05
N LYS A 143 17.34 1.32 13.74
CA LYS A 143 17.09 1.12 15.19
C LYS A 143 16.33 -0.17 15.47
N VAL A 144 15.29 -0.46 14.71
CA VAL A 144 14.36 -1.58 14.94
C VAL A 144 14.93 -2.91 14.44
N GLY A 145 15.57 -2.90 13.28
CA GLY A 145 16.10 -4.06 12.59
C GLY A 145 15.03 -4.92 11.91
N ILE A 146 15.47 -5.63 10.86
CA ILE A 146 14.56 -6.40 9.99
C ILE A 146 13.72 -7.46 10.71
N LYS A 147 14.27 -8.09 11.76
CA LYS A 147 13.53 -9.13 12.52
C LYS A 147 12.22 -8.59 13.10
N ARG A 148 12.26 -7.46 13.83
CA ARG A 148 11.06 -6.86 14.43
C ARG A 148 10.10 -6.32 13.38
N ILE A 149 10.64 -5.70 12.32
CA ILE A 149 9.86 -5.22 11.18
C ILE A 149 9.10 -6.38 10.53
N SER A 150 9.78 -7.46 10.19
CA SER A 150 9.18 -8.66 9.58
C SER A 150 8.12 -9.29 10.49
N MET A 151 8.38 -9.40 11.80
CA MET A 151 7.42 -9.94 12.76
C MET A 151 6.15 -9.08 12.81
N MET A 152 6.26 -7.76 12.85
CA MET A 152 5.10 -6.86 12.85
C MET A 152 4.33 -6.93 11.54
N MET A 153 5.01 -6.95 10.39
CA MET A 153 4.36 -7.14 9.09
C MET A 153 3.54 -8.44 9.04
N LYS A 154 4.12 -9.56 9.49
CA LYS A 154 3.43 -10.86 9.57
C LYS A 154 2.23 -10.81 10.53
N LYS A 155 2.40 -10.17 11.71
CA LYS A 155 1.34 -9.93 12.69
C LYS A 155 0.17 -9.14 12.09
N LEU A 156 0.46 -8.15 11.25
CA LEU A 156 -0.53 -7.34 10.56
C LEU A 156 -1.10 -8.01 9.29
N GLY A 157 -0.67 -9.21 8.93
CA GLY A 157 -1.30 -10.01 7.86
C GLY A 157 -0.56 -10.05 6.54
N LEU A 158 0.68 -9.53 6.48
CA LEU A 158 1.49 -9.61 5.27
C LEU A 158 2.27 -10.94 5.21
N GLY A 159 2.59 -11.40 4.00
CA GLY A 159 3.43 -12.57 3.78
C GLY A 159 2.76 -13.91 4.13
N GLN A 160 1.44 -14.01 4.08
CA GLN A 160 0.69 -15.23 4.40
C GLN A 160 -0.45 -15.48 3.41
N TYR A 161 -0.89 -16.72 3.34
CA TYR A 161 -2.12 -17.09 2.63
C TYR A 161 -3.33 -16.87 3.52
N TYR A 162 -4.44 -16.50 2.91
CA TYR A 162 -5.76 -16.53 3.54
C TYR A 162 -6.57 -17.68 3.01
N ASN A 163 -7.31 -18.38 3.88
CA ASN A 163 -8.21 -19.43 3.48
C ASN A 163 -9.52 -18.84 2.92
N LEU A 164 -9.44 -18.42 1.67
CA LEU A 164 -10.58 -17.92 0.89
C LEU A 164 -11.16 -19.03 0.04
N GLU A 165 -12.38 -18.83 -0.39
CA GLU A 165 -13.14 -19.74 -1.25
C GLU A 165 -12.69 -19.72 -2.72
N ILE A 166 -11.55 -19.10 -3.00
CA ILE A 166 -10.92 -19.04 -4.32
C ILE A 166 -9.47 -19.51 -4.23
N ASP A 167 -8.98 -20.15 -5.28
CA ASP A 167 -7.62 -20.70 -5.34
C ASP A 167 -6.58 -19.72 -5.91
N ASP A 168 -7.02 -18.74 -6.68
CA ASP A 168 -6.16 -17.72 -7.28
C ASP A 168 -5.69 -16.69 -6.23
N LYS A 169 -4.63 -17.03 -5.50
CA LYS A 169 -4.05 -16.20 -4.42
C LYS A 169 -2.55 -16.37 -4.33
N ALA A 170 -1.86 -15.30 -3.94
CA ALA A 170 -0.41 -15.30 -3.74
C ALA A 170 -0.03 -14.99 -2.28
N LYS A 171 1.10 -15.57 -1.84
CA LYS A 171 1.60 -15.39 -0.48
C LYS A 171 2.32 -14.06 -0.27
N GLY A 172 2.86 -13.44 -1.34
CA GLY A 172 3.81 -12.34 -1.17
C GLY A 172 5.11 -12.77 -0.48
N VAL A 173 5.93 -11.79 -0.12
CA VAL A 173 7.22 -12.01 0.56
C VAL A 173 7.38 -10.98 1.67
N VAL A 174 7.54 -11.45 2.91
CA VAL A 174 8.00 -10.64 4.05
C VAL A 174 9.35 -11.21 4.49
N PRO A 175 10.47 -10.62 4.02
CA PRO A 175 11.80 -11.18 4.21
C PRO A 175 12.31 -10.96 5.64
N ASP A 176 13.20 -11.85 6.06
CA ASP A 176 14.05 -11.71 7.23
C ASP A 176 15.44 -12.31 6.94
N LYS A 177 16.33 -12.32 7.95
CA LYS A 177 17.71 -12.83 7.79
C LYS A 177 17.72 -14.30 7.38
N GLU A 178 16.85 -15.12 7.95
CA GLU A 178 16.77 -16.55 7.67
C GLU A 178 16.22 -16.82 6.27
N TRP A 179 15.18 -16.06 5.88
CA TRP A 179 14.62 -16.15 4.54
C TRP A 179 15.68 -15.87 3.48
N LYS A 180 16.48 -14.81 3.66
CA LYS A 180 17.54 -14.47 2.70
C LYS A 180 18.64 -15.53 2.63
N LEU A 181 19.08 -16.02 3.79
CA LEU A 181 20.10 -17.05 3.84
C LEU A 181 19.64 -18.33 3.11
N LYS A 182 18.38 -18.73 3.29
CA LYS A 182 17.80 -19.88 2.59
C LYS A 182 17.64 -19.66 1.09
N ARG A 183 17.32 -18.42 0.67
CA ARG A 183 17.07 -18.09 -0.73
C ARG A 183 18.37 -17.95 -1.53
N ASP A 184 19.31 -17.15 -1.02
CA ASP A 184 20.47 -16.66 -1.76
C ASP A 184 21.80 -17.19 -1.20
N GLY A 185 21.80 -17.87 -0.05
CA GLY A 185 23.00 -18.27 0.67
C GLY A 185 23.80 -17.10 1.26
N SER A 186 23.28 -15.88 1.20
CA SER A 186 23.98 -14.66 1.60
C SER A 186 23.41 -14.04 2.88
N ARG A 187 24.25 -13.30 3.60
CA ARG A 187 23.84 -12.60 4.83
C ARG A 187 23.02 -11.35 4.51
N TRP A 188 22.10 -11.02 5.41
CA TRP A 188 21.32 -9.78 5.37
C TRP A 188 22.20 -8.56 5.64
N SER A 189 22.11 -7.54 4.80
CA SER A 189 22.83 -6.27 4.95
C SER A 189 21.97 -5.17 5.60
N LEU A 190 22.60 -4.13 6.13
CA LEU A 190 21.89 -2.96 6.64
C LEU A 190 21.17 -2.19 5.52
N GLY A 191 21.75 -2.13 4.32
CA GLY A 191 21.11 -1.49 3.16
C GLY A 191 19.78 -2.14 2.78
N GLU A 192 19.68 -3.47 2.92
CA GLU A 192 18.41 -4.17 2.72
C GLU A 192 17.38 -3.84 3.81
N THR A 193 17.83 -3.56 5.04
CA THR A 193 16.94 -3.06 6.10
C THR A 193 16.40 -1.69 5.76
N LEU A 194 17.22 -0.78 5.22
CA LEU A 194 16.75 0.56 4.78
C LEU A 194 15.69 0.40 3.70
N ASN A 195 15.95 -0.37 2.66
CA ASN A 195 14.96 -0.63 1.60
C ASN A 195 13.67 -1.25 2.16
N ALA A 196 13.80 -2.25 3.04
CA ALA A 196 12.65 -2.89 3.66
C ALA A 196 11.82 -1.93 4.53
N SER A 197 12.46 -0.96 5.21
CA SER A 197 11.76 0.01 6.07
C SER A 197 10.84 0.98 5.31
N ILE A 198 11.02 1.10 4.01
CA ILE A 198 10.17 1.90 3.12
C ILE A 198 9.34 1.05 2.14
N GLY A 199 9.30 -0.28 2.35
CA GLY A 199 8.51 -1.19 1.53
C GLY A 199 9.07 -1.49 0.15
N GLN A 200 10.40 -1.41 0.02
CA GLN A 200 11.15 -1.70 -1.19
C GLN A 200 12.03 -2.94 -1.00
N GLY A 201 12.83 -3.27 -2.00
CA GLY A 201 13.72 -4.43 -1.97
C GLY A 201 12.97 -5.74 -2.18
N TYR A 202 13.10 -6.67 -1.23
CA TYR A 202 12.50 -8.02 -1.36
C TYR A 202 11.04 -8.13 -0.91
N ILE A 203 10.47 -7.07 -0.32
CA ILE A 203 9.09 -7.12 0.17
C ILE A 203 8.13 -7.11 -1.01
N LEU A 204 7.25 -8.12 -1.05
CA LEU A 204 6.16 -8.22 -2.01
C LEU A 204 4.85 -8.52 -1.27
N THR A 205 3.81 -7.79 -1.59
CA THR A 205 2.48 -7.94 -0.97
C THR A 205 1.39 -7.99 -2.03
N THR A 206 0.27 -8.63 -1.69
CA THR A 206 -0.94 -8.54 -2.51
C THR A 206 -1.84 -7.39 -2.02
N PRO A 207 -2.71 -6.84 -2.86
CA PRO A 207 -3.72 -5.87 -2.44
C PRO A 207 -4.63 -6.39 -1.31
N LEU A 208 -4.95 -7.68 -1.31
CA LEU A 208 -5.66 -8.34 -0.22
C LEU A 208 -4.92 -8.25 1.11
N GLN A 209 -3.62 -8.49 1.10
CA GLN A 209 -2.79 -8.37 2.32
C GLN A 209 -2.72 -6.92 2.81
N LEU A 210 -2.63 -5.95 1.90
CA LEU A 210 -2.60 -4.53 2.24
C LEU A 210 -3.92 -4.06 2.87
N VAL A 211 -5.07 -4.45 2.33
CA VAL A 211 -6.36 -4.10 2.94
C VAL A 211 -6.53 -4.78 4.29
N THR A 212 -6.07 -6.03 4.46
CA THR A 212 -6.08 -6.74 5.73
C THR A 212 -5.22 -6.06 6.78
N MET A 213 -4.01 -5.62 6.41
CA MET A 213 -3.14 -4.84 7.31
C MET A 213 -3.85 -3.58 7.83
N VAL A 214 -4.47 -2.84 6.94
CA VAL A 214 -5.18 -1.61 7.30
C VAL A 214 -6.41 -1.91 8.16
N SER A 215 -7.17 -2.96 7.86
CA SER A 215 -8.30 -3.39 8.67
C SER A 215 -7.86 -3.73 10.11
N ARG A 216 -6.73 -4.41 10.28
CA ARG A 216 -6.16 -4.74 11.59
C ARG A 216 -5.70 -3.51 12.37
N ILE A 217 -5.17 -2.50 11.70
CA ILE A 217 -4.81 -1.21 12.34
C ILE A 217 -6.08 -0.45 12.72
N ALA A 218 -7.03 -0.33 11.81
CA ALA A 218 -8.25 0.44 11.98
C ALA A 218 -9.20 -0.15 13.05
N SER A 219 -9.21 -1.47 13.20
CA SER A 219 -10.01 -2.22 14.20
C SER A 219 -9.41 -2.24 15.60
N ASN A 220 -8.43 -1.40 15.93
CA ASN A 220 -7.70 -1.44 17.21
C ASN A 220 -6.94 -2.77 17.45
N GLY A 221 -6.36 -3.33 16.40
CA GLY A 221 -5.49 -4.50 16.50
C GLY A 221 -6.23 -5.82 16.64
N PHE A 222 -7.45 -5.92 16.18
CA PHE A 222 -8.09 -7.22 16.01
C PHE A 222 -7.54 -7.95 14.78
N LYS A 223 -7.42 -9.28 14.88
CA LYS A 223 -6.88 -10.16 13.82
C LYS A 223 -7.91 -10.42 12.72
N ILE A 224 -8.37 -9.34 12.10
CA ILE A 224 -9.35 -9.42 11.01
C ILE A 224 -8.85 -10.43 9.96
N THR A 225 -9.74 -11.33 9.54
CA THR A 225 -9.47 -12.34 8.52
C THR A 225 -10.44 -12.16 7.36
N PRO A 226 -9.94 -11.94 6.13
CA PRO A 226 -10.78 -11.71 4.98
C PRO A 226 -11.61 -12.94 4.62
N THR A 227 -12.83 -12.72 4.12
CA THR A 227 -13.73 -13.76 3.62
C THR A 227 -14.66 -13.22 2.54
N PHE A 228 -15.08 -14.08 1.61
CA PHE A 228 -16.18 -13.81 0.68
C PHE A 228 -17.54 -14.33 1.20
N LYS A 229 -17.53 -15.12 2.28
CA LYS A 229 -18.77 -15.67 2.86
C LYS A 229 -19.38 -14.69 3.86
N ILE A 230 -20.63 -14.32 3.63
CA ILE A 230 -21.43 -13.51 4.53
C ILE A 230 -21.62 -14.26 5.86
N GLY A 231 -21.38 -13.56 6.96
CA GLY A 231 -21.61 -14.09 8.31
C GLY A 231 -20.63 -15.17 8.77
N LYS A 232 -19.49 -15.38 8.10
CA LYS A 232 -18.48 -16.38 8.52
C LYS A 232 -17.86 -16.06 9.87
N ASN A 233 -17.59 -14.79 10.14
CA ASN A 233 -16.85 -14.33 11.33
C ASN A 233 -17.78 -13.74 12.41
N LYS A 234 -18.95 -14.34 12.65
CA LYS A 234 -19.97 -13.86 13.62
C LYS A 234 -19.46 -13.74 15.06
N ASN A 235 -18.46 -14.52 15.44
CA ASN A 235 -17.90 -14.55 16.80
C ASN A 235 -16.82 -13.49 17.06
N GLY A 236 -16.58 -12.60 16.09
CA GLY A 236 -15.54 -11.58 16.17
C GLY A 236 -14.12 -12.14 15.99
N PHE A 237 -13.13 -11.33 16.37
CA PHE A 237 -11.71 -11.64 16.18
C PHE A 237 -10.92 -11.49 17.47
N GLU A 238 -9.90 -12.32 17.64
CA GLU A 238 -8.94 -12.20 18.72
C GLU A 238 -8.06 -10.95 18.58
N SER A 239 -7.60 -10.40 19.70
CA SER A 239 -6.65 -9.28 19.71
C SER A 239 -5.27 -9.75 19.29
N LEU A 240 -4.58 -8.92 18.52
CA LEU A 240 -3.17 -9.09 18.18
C LEU A 240 -2.23 -8.69 19.34
N GLY A 241 -2.75 -8.14 20.43
CA GLY A 241 -1.93 -7.68 21.56
C GLY A 241 -0.98 -6.54 21.17
N ILE A 242 -1.44 -5.60 20.34
CA ILE A 242 -0.76 -4.35 20.04
C ILE A 242 -1.32 -3.27 20.97
N ASN A 243 -0.45 -2.43 21.53
CA ASN A 243 -0.88 -1.37 22.44
C ASN A 243 -1.83 -0.38 21.72
N ASN A 244 -3.01 -0.17 22.31
CA ASN A 244 -4.04 0.71 21.76
C ASN A 244 -3.56 2.16 21.59
N GLN A 245 -2.74 2.68 22.50
CA GLN A 245 -2.17 4.03 22.38
C GLN A 245 -1.28 4.15 21.14
N HIS A 246 -0.51 3.10 20.79
CA HIS A 246 0.29 3.07 19.58
C HIS A 246 -0.59 3.03 18.32
N LEU A 247 -1.65 2.22 18.34
CA LEU A 247 -2.61 2.16 17.24
C LEU A 247 -3.32 3.50 17.02
N ASP A 248 -3.77 4.14 18.11
CA ASP A 248 -4.42 5.46 18.04
C ASP A 248 -3.49 6.53 17.49
N TYR A 249 -2.22 6.49 17.88
CA TYR A 249 -1.22 7.40 17.36
C TYR A 249 -0.99 7.19 15.85
N ILE A 250 -0.93 5.95 15.39
CA ILE A 250 -0.80 5.60 13.96
C ILE A 250 -2.05 6.01 13.18
N LYS A 251 -3.25 5.75 13.71
CA LYS A 251 -4.53 6.17 13.10
C LYS A 251 -4.58 7.69 12.93
N LYS A 252 -4.17 8.45 13.96
CA LYS A 252 -4.05 9.91 13.88
C LYS A 252 -3.05 10.36 12.81
N ALA A 253 -1.92 9.67 12.67
CA ALA A 253 -0.95 9.96 11.63
C ALA A 253 -1.51 9.68 10.22
N MET A 254 -2.27 8.57 10.05
CA MET A 254 -2.95 8.24 8.80
C MET A 254 -4.05 9.25 8.44
N GLU A 255 -4.77 9.78 9.43
CA GLU A 255 -5.73 10.87 9.21
C GLU A 255 -5.02 12.14 8.71
N ARG A 256 -3.86 12.48 9.26
CA ARG A 256 -3.07 13.64 8.82
C ARG A 256 -2.51 13.53 7.40
N VAL A 257 -2.36 12.33 6.85
CA VAL A 257 -2.04 12.15 5.43
C VAL A 257 -3.10 12.79 4.53
N ILE A 258 -4.36 12.84 4.99
CA ILE A 258 -5.50 13.43 4.28
C ILE A 258 -5.78 14.86 4.74
N THR A 259 -5.84 15.09 6.06
CA THR A 259 -6.33 16.34 6.63
C THR A 259 -5.22 17.36 6.90
N GLY A 260 -3.98 16.92 7.03
CA GLY A 260 -2.84 17.74 7.39
C GLY A 260 -2.41 18.69 6.26
N LYS A 261 -1.82 19.82 6.64
CA LYS A 261 -1.33 20.83 5.69
C LYS A 261 -0.25 20.28 4.75
N LYS A 262 0.58 19.36 5.24
CA LYS A 262 1.65 18.68 4.50
C LYS A 262 1.30 17.23 4.11
N GLY A 263 0.04 16.83 4.30
CA GLY A 263 -0.43 15.49 3.99
C GLY A 263 -0.27 15.13 2.52
N THR A 264 0.30 13.95 2.24
CA THR A 264 0.57 13.50 0.86
C THR A 264 -0.70 13.25 0.04
N ALA A 265 -1.86 13.08 0.67
CA ALA A 265 -3.15 12.91 -0.01
C ALA A 265 -4.16 14.03 0.34
N LYS A 266 -3.71 15.20 0.73
CA LYS A 266 -4.57 16.34 1.13
C LYS A 266 -5.60 16.75 0.05
N ASN A 267 -5.29 16.53 -1.22
CA ASN A 267 -6.20 16.83 -2.34
C ASN A 267 -7.29 15.75 -2.54
N SER A 268 -7.25 14.67 -1.76
CA SER A 268 -8.23 13.59 -1.81
C SER A 268 -9.18 13.61 -0.61
N LYS A 269 -9.36 14.74 0.05
CA LYS A 269 -10.35 14.91 1.12
C LYS A 269 -11.76 14.61 0.61
N ILE A 270 -12.54 13.90 1.43
CA ILE A 270 -13.96 13.69 1.17
C ILE A 270 -14.74 14.99 1.47
N GLY A 271 -14.28 15.73 2.48
CA GLY A 271 -14.87 17.01 2.86
C GLY A 271 -16.09 16.90 3.79
N SER A 272 -16.35 15.71 4.32
CA SER A 272 -17.38 15.47 5.33
C SER A 272 -16.75 15.23 6.69
N LYS A 273 -17.12 16.03 7.70
CA LYS A 273 -16.62 15.88 9.07
C LYS A 273 -16.91 14.50 9.67
N ASN A 274 -18.04 13.91 9.30
CA ASN A 274 -18.48 12.62 9.86
C ASN A 274 -17.99 11.43 9.04
N PHE A 275 -17.43 11.64 7.86
CA PHE A 275 -17.04 10.59 6.93
C PHE A 275 -15.71 10.86 6.22
N GLU A 276 -14.79 11.53 6.88
CA GLU A 276 -13.45 11.70 6.30
C GLU A 276 -12.70 10.36 6.31
N MET A 277 -11.82 10.17 5.36
CA MET A 277 -10.97 8.99 5.30
C MET A 277 -9.62 9.22 5.97
N ALA A 278 -8.97 8.14 6.38
CA ALA A 278 -7.57 8.10 6.80
C ALA A 278 -6.82 7.09 5.94
N GLY A 279 -5.53 7.30 5.71
CA GLY A 279 -4.79 6.36 4.87
C GLY A 279 -3.32 6.67 4.68
N LYS A 280 -2.72 5.99 3.72
CA LYS A 280 -1.31 6.15 3.35
C LYS A 280 -1.12 5.97 1.85
N THR A 281 -0.48 6.92 1.22
CA THR A 281 -0.02 6.83 -0.17
C THR A 281 1.23 5.99 -0.30
N GLY A 282 1.36 5.30 -1.42
CA GLY A 282 2.59 4.62 -1.85
C GLY A 282 2.89 4.97 -3.30
N THR A 283 4.14 5.25 -3.59
CA THR A 283 4.68 5.33 -4.95
C THR A 283 5.85 4.36 -4.98
N VAL A 284 5.80 3.42 -5.90
CA VAL A 284 6.74 2.30 -5.93
C VAL A 284 7.53 2.33 -7.20
N GLN A 285 8.82 2.52 -7.05
CA GLN A 285 9.74 2.54 -8.18
C GLN A 285 9.80 1.18 -8.89
N VAL A 286 9.54 1.19 -10.19
CA VAL A 286 9.67 0.00 -11.07
C VAL A 286 11.08 -0.09 -11.64
N VAL A 287 11.70 1.05 -11.91
CA VAL A 287 13.06 1.15 -12.45
C VAL A 287 13.95 1.82 -11.43
N ARG A 288 15.15 1.26 -11.22
CA ARG A 288 16.16 1.88 -10.36
C ARG A 288 16.64 3.19 -10.99
N ILE A 289 16.58 4.28 -10.25
CA ILE A 289 17.18 5.56 -10.63
C ILE A 289 18.69 5.45 -10.43
N SER A 290 19.46 5.61 -11.49
CA SER A 290 20.92 5.57 -11.45
C SER A 290 21.49 6.87 -10.84
N LYS A 291 22.78 6.84 -10.45
CA LYS A 291 23.47 8.04 -9.98
C LYS A 291 23.55 9.10 -11.08
N ALA A 292 23.86 8.69 -12.31
CA ALA A 292 23.91 9.58 -13.47
C ALA A 292 22.55 10.26 -13.73
N GLU A 293 21.43 9.47 -13.70
CA GLU A 293 20.09 10.04 -13.87
C GLU A 293 19.73 11.06 -12.76
N ARG A 294 20.27 10.89 -11.55
CA ARG A 294 20.06 11.89 -10.48
C ARG A 294 20.86 13.16 -10.70
N GLU A 295 22.07 13.06 -11.21
CA GLU A 295 22.93 14.20 -11.52
C GLU A 295 22.41 15.01 -12.73
N GLU A 296 21.82 14.34 -13.72
CA GLU A 296 21.23 14.94 -14.92
C GLU A 296 19.78 15.40 -14.71
N GLY A 297 19.13 14.97 -13.63
CA GLY A 297 17.72 15.21 -13.33
C GLY A 297 16.86 13.96 -13.54
N VAL A 298 16.08 13.62 -12.51
CA VAL A 298 15.23 12.43 -12.54
C VAL A 298 14.11 12.58 -13.57
N VAL A 299 14.02 11.64 -14.50
CA VAL A 299 12.96 11.63 -15.52
C VAL A 299 11.60 11.47 -14.85
N LYS A 300 10.66 12.36 -15.14
CA LYS A 300 9.30 12.30 -14.58
C LYS A 300 8.54 11.08 -15.08
N ASN A 301 7.63 10.55 -14.26
CA ASN A 301 6.82 9.39 -14.63
C ASN A 301 6.03 9.56 -15.94
N GLU A 302 5.52 10.77 -16.20
CA GLU A 302 4.78 11.11 -17.40
C GLU A 302 5.62 11.02 -18.68
N ASP A 303 6.95 11.22 -18.59
CA ASP A 303 7.89 11.17 -19.71
C ASP A 303 8.49 9.78 -19.91
N ARG A 304 8.28 8.85 -18.95
CA ARG A 304 8.71 7.45 -19.06
C ARG A 304 7.75 6.65 -19.92
N GLU A 305 8.28 5.62 -20.58
CA GLU A 305 7.44 4.56 -21.16
C GLU A 305 6.52 3.97 -20.09
N TRP A 306 5.27 3.64 -20.44
CA TRP A 306 4.29 3.15 -19.49
C TRP A 306 4.81 2.04 -18.56
N LYS A 307 5.46 1.01 -19.11
CA LYS A 307 6.00 -0.12 -18.33
C LYS A 307 7.12 0.23 -17.34
N LYS A 308 7.71 1.41 -17.48
CA LYS A 308 8.79 1.92 -16.63
C LYS A 308 8.30 2.91 -15.58
N ARG A 309 7.02 3.30 -15.63
CA ARG A 309 6.42 4.21 -14.64
C ARG A 309 6.24 3.50 -13.31
N ASP A 310 6.28 4.26 -12.24
CA ASP A 310 6.07 3.77 -10.90
C ASP A 310 4.64 3.26 -10.71
N HIS A 311 4.46 2.31 -9.80
CA HIS A 311 3.12 1.90 -9.37
C HIS A 311 2.55 2.91 -8.37
N ALA A 312 1.28 3.25 -8.51
CA ALA A 312 0.54 4.10 -7.59
C ALA A 312 -0.28 3.25 -6.63
N LEU A 313 -0.06 3.44 -5.31
CA LEU A 313 -0.74 2.70 -4.26
C LEU A 313 -1.42 3.66 -3.28
N PHE A 314 -2.53 3.21 -2.74
CA PHE A 314 -3.17 3.81 -1.57
C PHE A 314 -3.80 2.72 -0.71
N VAL A 315 -3.65 2.85 0.59
CA VAL A 315 -4.36 2.05 1.57
C VAL A 315 -5.01 2.97 2.59
N GLY A 316 -6.22 2.65 3.02
CA GLY A 316 -6.92 3.52 3.95
C GLY A 316 -8.20 2.91 4.49
N TYR A 317 -8.90 3.68 5.29
CA TYR A 317 -10.18 3.32 5.86
C TYR A 317 -11.07 4.55 6.02
N ALA A 318 -12.36 4.35 6.12
CA ALA A 318 -13.35 5.36 6.41
C ALA A 318 -14.53 4.78 7.20
N PRO A 319 -15.21 5.60 8.04
CA PRO A 319 -14.82 6.93 8.53
C PRO A 319 -13.53 6.90 9.37
N ALA A 320 -12.77 8.01 9.40
CA ALA A 320 -11.52 8.09 10.16
C ALA A 320 -11.71 7.88 11.68
N HIS A 321 -12.80 8.41 12.25
CA HIS A 321 -13.09 8.34 13.70
C HIS A 321 -13.84 7.08 14.13
N ASN A 322 -14.56 6.44 13.21
CA ASN A 322 -15.28 5.19 13.47
C ASN A 322 -15.12 4.26 12.27
N PRO A 323 -13.97 3.61 12.11
CA PRO A 323 -13.63 2.82 10.94
C PRO A 323 -14.65 1.71 10.66
N LYS A 324 -15.19 1.68 9.45
CA LYS A 324 -16.13 0.65 8.98
C LYS A 324 -15.62 -0.08 7.76
N TYR A 325 -15.01 0.65 6.83
CA TYR A 325 -14.54 0.11 5.57
C TYR A 325 -13.05 0.36 5.41
N ALA A 326 -12.31 -0.67 5.05
CA ALA A 326 -10.92 -0.56 4.63
C ALA A 326 -10.83 -0.70 3.10
N ILE A 327 -9.84 -0.05 2.51
CA ILE A 327 -9.58 -0.08 1.07
C ILE A 327 -8.10 -0.27 0.78
N SER A 328 -7.81 -1.01 -0.29
CA SER A 328 -6.50 -1.05 -0.96
C SER A 328 -6.70 -0.78 -2.44
N VAL A 329 -5.95 0.17 -2.96
CA VAL A 329 -5.93 0.54 -4.39
C VAL A 329 -4.51 0.41 -4.91
N VAL A 330 -4.33 -0.35 -5.98
CA VAL A 330 -3.07 -0.49 -6.72
C VAL A 330 -3.34 -0.16 -8.18
N VAL A 331 -2.59 0.79 -8.74
CA VAL A 331 -2.63 1.11 -10.17
C VAL A 331 -1.23 0.88 -10.74
N GLU A 332 -1.11 -0.16 -11.56
CA GLU A 332 0.15 -0.49 -12.21
C GLU A 332 0.59 0.64 -13.13
N HIS A 333 1.84 1.05 -12.97
CA HIS A 333 2.44 2.12 -13.79
C HIS A 333 1.64 3.44 -13.80
N GLY A 334 0.88 3.67 -12.69
CA GLY A 334 0.03 4.85 -12.54
C GLY A 334 0.77 6.11 -12.11
N GLY A 335 2.06 6.02 -11.80
CA GLY A 335 2.91 7.14 -11.39
C GLY A 335 2.81 7.42 -9.89
N SER A 336 1.85 8.20 -9.43
CA SER A 336 1.80 8.69 -8.05
C SER A 336 0.60 8.19 -7.26
N GLY A 337 0.85 7.67 -6.06
CA GLY A 337 -0.22 7.29 -5.13
C GLY A 337 -1.12 8.45 -4.72
N SER A 338 -0.55 9.65 -4.61
CA SER A 338 -1.27 10.88 -4.22
C SER A 338 -2.27 11.34 -5.28
N SER A 339 -1.85 11.37 -6.54
CA SER A 339 -2.66 11.93 -7.64
C SER A 339 -3.54 10.89 -8.33
N VAL A 340 -3.28 9.59 -8.09
CA VAL A 340 -3.94 8.51 -8.81
C VAL A 340 -4.70 7.57 -7.89
N ALA A 341 -4.04 6.90 -6.97
CA ALA A 341 -4.68 5.88 -6.14
C ALA A 341 -5.56 6.48 -5.02
N ALA A 342 -5.14 7.58 -4.39
CA ALA A 342 -5.91 8.22 -3.33
C ALA A 342 -7.24 8.83 -3.82
N PRO A 343 -7.33 9.51 -4.99
CA PRO A 343 -8.61 9.95 -5.54
C PRO A 343 -9.59 8.80 -5.83
N ILE A 344 -9.09 7.65 -6.31
CA ILE A 344 -9.93 6.46 -6.53
C ILE A 344 -10.53 6.00 -5.21
N ALA A 345 -9.72 5.88 -4.16
CA ALA A 345 -10.19 5.48 -2.84
C ALA A 345 -11.25 6.45 -2.28
N ARG A 346 -11.01 7.77 -2.41
CA ARG A 346 -11.97 8.81 -2.04
C ARG A 346 -13.31 8.61 -2.73
N ASP A 347 -13.30 8.42 -4.04
CA ASP A 347 -14.54 8.33 -4.83
C ASP A 347 -15.32 7.05 -4.48
N VAL A 348 -14.64 5.94 -4.21
CA VAL A 348 -15.27 4.71 -3.72
C VAL A 348 -15.88 4.92 -2.33
N PHE A 349 -15.16 5.53 -1.40
CA PHE A 349 -15.71 5.81 -0.08
C PHE A 349 -16.91 6.75 -0.12
N LYS A 350 -16.88 7.77 -0.97
CA LYS A 350 -18.05 8.64 -1.20
C LYS A 350 -19.25 7.84 -1.65
N HIS A 351 -19.07 6.98 -2.64
CA HIS A 351 -20.16 6.16 -3.16
C HIS A 351 -20.75 5.21 -2.08
N LEU A 352 -19.89 4.57 -1.28
CA LEU A 352 -20.33 3.72 -0.17
C LEU A 352 -21.11 4.50 0.90
N PHE A 353 -20.74 5.77 1.10
CA PHE A 353 -21.44 6.64 2.05
C PHE A 353 -22.81 7.06 1.50
N ASP A 354 -22.89 7.42 0.23
CA ASP A 354 -24.12 7.82 -0.44
C ASP A 354 -25.14 6.67 -0.46
N LEU A 355 -24.69 5.43 -0.75
CA LEU A 355 -25.54 4.23 -0.70
C LEU A 355 -26.17 4.01 0.68
N LYS A 356 -25.41 4.23 1.77
CA LYS A 356 -25.96 4.13 3.13
C LYS A 356 -27.02 5.20 3.46
N GLN A 357 -26.88 6.39 2.91
CA GLN A 357 -27.87 7.45 3.13
C GLN A 357 -29.18 7.17 2.39
N THR A 358 -29.13 6.43 1.29
CA THR A 358 -30.31 6.05 0.49
C THR A 358 -30.98 4.76 0.97
N GLY A 359 -30.46 4.12 2.04
CA GLY A 359 -31.09 2.92 2.63
C GLY A 359 -30.89 1.64 1.82
N ILE A 360 -29.93 1.63 0.90
CA ILE A 360 -29.52 0.46 0.12
C ILE A 360 -28.29 -0.20 0.76
#